data_c2212fe22c9683502de3ee99c0f24455
#
_entry.id   c2212fe22c9683502de3ee99c0f24455
#
_cell.length_a   1.000
_cell.length_b   1.000
_cell.length_c   1.000
_cell.angle_alpha   90.00
_cell.angle_beta   90.00
_cell.angle_gamma   90.00
#
_symmetry.space_group_name_H-M   'P 1'
#
loop_
_entity.id
_entity.type
_entity.pdbx_description
1 polymer ?
#
loop_
_entity_poly.entity_id
_entity_poly.type
_entity_poly.pdbx_seq_one_letter_code
_entity_poly.pdbx_strand_id
1 'polypeptide(L)'
;LNYFPVKVSEGKGSSQFSFGMALSKPSWGSPIPAKDLMTLTQQLATLVDSGLTLDDGLSTLVKLSETEKTRSVLADIRKQVHAGSSFADALAEHPKIFSKLYVNMIRAGEAGGILGEALTRLALFMEKSVELKNSIRSAMVYPAILTLVGGTAVIVLITFVIPQFSKLFEEMGAALPLPTQIMLGLSYLIIDYWPALILGFAGFIAAFNLYLRTNNGRLKWDGMLLKLPLF
;
A
#
# COMPACT_ATOMS: atom_id res chain seq x y z
N LEU A 1 -5.26 61.66 -23.97
CA LEU A 1 -6.16 60.68 -23.29
C LEU A 1 -6.88 59.87 -24.36
N ASN A 2 -6.29 58.71 -24.73
CA ASN A 2 -6.92 57.74 -25.64
C ASN A 2 -7.32 56.51 -24.81
N TYR A 3 -8.61 56.36 -24.57
CA TYR A 3 -9.20 55.14 -24.05
C TYR A 3 -9.59 54.27 -25.23
N PHE A 4 -8.99 53.04 -25.30
CA PHE A 4 -9.46 52.00 -26.21
C PHE A 4 -10.55 51.19 -25.51
N PRO A 5 -11.76 51.06 -26.04
CA PRO A 5 -12.77 50.17 -25.48
C PRO A 5 -12.48 48.74 -25.92
N VAL A 6 -12.21 47.87 -24.96
CA VAL A 6 -12.16 46.41 -25.19
C VAL A 6 -13.59 45.91 -25.31
N LYS A 7 -13.95 45.47 -26.51
CA LYS A 7 -15.24 44.86 -26.81
C LYS A 7 -15.20 43.40 -26.32
N VAL A 8 -15.89 43.10 -25.24
CA VAL A 8 -16.12 41.73 -24.77
C VAL A 8 -17.20 41.12 -25.65
N SER A 9 -16.85 40.18 -26.52
CA SER A 9 -17.81 39.38 -27.27
C SER A 9 -18.18 38.14 -26.44
N GLU A 10 -19.44 38.01 -26.09
CA GLU A 10 -20.03 36.81 -25.56
C GLU A 10 -19.96 35.69 -26.61
N GLY A 11 -19.04 34.74 -26.43
CA GLY A 11 -19.03 33.50 -27.19
C GLY A 11 -20.14 32.59 -26.70
N LYS A 12 -21.14 32.34 -27.56
CA LYS A 12 -22.15 31.30 -27.38
C LYS A 12 -21.45 29.97 -27.17
N GLY A 13 -21.56 29.43 -25.97
CA GLY A 13 -21.05 28.12 -25.63
C GLY A 13 -21.79 27.04 -26.38
N SER A 14 -21.07 26.30 -27.22
CA SER A 14 -21.50 24.98 -27.64
C SER A 14 -21.46 24.04 -26.44
N SER A 15 -22.60 23.51 -26.05
CA SER A 15 -22.72 22.45 -25.05
C SER A 15 -22.07 21.19 -25.58
N GLN A 16 -20.77 21.02 -25.29
CA GLN A 16 -20.18 19.69 -25.31
C GLN A 16 -20.62 18.98 -24.03
N PHE A 17 -21.55 18.05 -24.21
CA PHE A 17 -21.91 17.05 -23.21
C PHE A 17 -20.65 16.24 -22.91
N SER A 18 -19.86 16.71 -21.96
CA SER A 18 -18.77 15.96 -21.34
C SER A 18 -19.43 14.97 -20.38
N PHE A 19 -19.74 13.78 -20.89
CA PHE A 19 -20.12 12.62 -20.10
C PHE A 19 -18.86 12.05 -19.41
N GLY A 20 -18.16 12.94 -18.73
CA GLY A 20 -17.07 12.63 -17.79
C GLY A 20 -17.67 12.65 -16.40
N MET A 21 -18.46 11.63 -16.07
CA MET A 21 -18.86 11.36 -14.70
C MET A 21 -17.61 10.92 -13.95
N ALA A 22 -16.83 11.91 -13.55
CA ALA A 22 -15.83 11.72 -12.52
C ALA A 22 -16.59 11.33 -11.25
N LEU A 23 -16.81 10.02 -11.10
CA LEU A 23 -17.05 9.40 -9.81
C LEU A 23 -15.81 9.66 -8.96
N SER A 24 -15.66 10.87 -8.47
CA SER A 24 -14.83 11.14 -7.31
C SER A 24 -15.52 10.38 -6.17
N LYS A 25 -15.10 9.12 -5.99
CA LYS A 25 -15.41 8.37 -4.76
C LYS A 25 -15.04 9.29 -3.62
N PRO A 26 -15.99 9.62 -2.70
CA PRO A 26 -15.61 10.34 -1.51
C PRO A 26 -14.53 9.51 -0.83
N SER A 27 -13.32 10.05 -0.78
CA SER A 27 -12.11 9.38 -0.27
C SER A 27 -12.10 9.29 1.26
N TRP A 28 -13.23 8.97 1.86
CA TRP A 28 -13.41 8.90 3.31
C TRP A 28 -12.85 7.60 3.94
N GLY A 29 -12.06 6.84 3.24
CA GLY A 29 -11.61 5.52 3.71
C GLY A 29 -10.16 5.13 3.49
N SER A 30 -9.40 5.80 2.61
CA SER A 30 -8.00 5.44 2.40
C SER A 30 -7.09 6.13 3.43
N PRO A 31 -6.19 5.42 4.10
CA PRO A 31 -5.24 6.04 5.02
C PRO A 31 -4.30 6.99 4.25
N ILE A 32 -3.78 8.01 4.93
CA ILE A 32 -2.68 8.84 4.40
C ILE A 32 -1.51 7.89 4.11
N PRO A 33 -0.83 7.99 2.95
CA PRO A 33 0.33 7.17 2.66
C PRO A 33 1.40 7.29 3.75
N ALA A 34 2.05 6.18 4.09
CA ALA A 34 3.07 6.19 5.15
C ALA A 34 4.22 7.17 4.88
N LYS A 35 4.54 7.41 3.59
CA LYS A 35 5.54 8.40 3.18
C LYS A 35 5.09 9.82 3.50
N ASP A 36 3.83 10.14 3.21
CA ASP A 36 3.30 11.49 3.46
C ASP A 36 3.19 11.75 4.97
N LEU A 37 2.75 10.74 5.73
CA LEU A 37 2.70 10.82 7.20
C LEU A 37 4.11 11.01 7.80
N MET A 38 5.11 10.29 7.28
CA MET A 38 6.52 10.47 7.66
C MET A 38 6.98 11.91 7.40
N THR A 39 6.72 12.44 6.20
CA THR A 39 7.10 13.80 5.83
C THR A 39 6.42 14.85 6.73
N LEU A 40 5.13 14.68 7.01
CA LEU A 40 4.39 15.55 7.92
C LEU A 40 4.96 15.52 9.35
N THR A 41 5.31 14.32 9.83
CA THR A 41 5.92 14.16 11.17
C THR A 41 7.28 14.84 11.23
N GLN A 42 8.11 14.71 10.19
CA GLN A 42 9.41 15.33 10.07
C GLN A 42 9.31 16.87 10.01
N GLN A 43 8.36 17.38 9.22
CA GLN A 43 8.10 18.81 9.14
C GLN A 43 7.63 19.36 10.49
N LEU A 44 6.70 18.68 11.17
CA LEU A 44 6.24 19.08 12.50
C LEU A 44 7.38 19.08 13.52
N ALA A 45 8.21 18.02 13.52
CA ALA A 45 9.39 17.94 14.37
C ALA A 45 10.30 19.16 14.16
N THR A 46 10.62 19.48 12.91
CA THR A 46 11.48 20.62 12.57
C THR A 46 10.89 21.95 13.05
N LEU A 47 9.58 22.14 12.89
CA LEU A 47 8.91 23.38 13.32
C LEU A 47 8.93 23.52 14.85
N VAL A 48 8.64 22.43 15.58
CA VAL A 48 8.66 22.42 17.05
C VAL A 48 10.07 22.60 17.59
N ASP A 49 11.07 21.91 17.00
CA ASP A 49 12.49 22.06 17.36
C ASP A 49 13.02 23.48 17.07
N SER A 50 12.43 24.17 16.09
CA SER A 50 12.74 25.59 15.81
C SER A 50 12.09 26.56 16.80
N GLY A 51 11.36 26.05 17.79
CA GLY A 51 10.72 26.86 18.83
C GLY A 51 9.31 27.34 18.50
N LEU A 52 8.69 26.88 17.39
CA LEU A 52 7.29 27.16 17.13
C LEU A 52 6.40 26.41 18.10
N THR A 53 5.27 27.05 18.47
CA THR A 53 4.24 26.34 19.25
C THR A 53 3.62 25.21 18.41
N LEU A 54 3.08 24.20 19.07
CA LEU A 54 2.40 23.09 18.41
C LEU A 54 1.24 23.57 17.51
N ASP A 55 0.47 24.55 17.97
CA ASP A 55 -0.65 25.13 17.20
C ASP A 55 -0.16 25.83 15.94
N ASP A 56 0.92 26.61 16.02
CA ASP A 56 1.52 27.28 14.86
C ASP A 56 2.12 26.29 13.88
N GLY A 57 2.77 25.23 14.38
CA GLY A 57 3.29 24.14 13.58
C GLY A 57 2.16 23.42 12.81
N LEU A 58 1.09 23.03 13.49
CA LEU A 58 -0.09 22.43 12.87
C LEU A 58 -0.76 23.38 11.88
N SER A 59 -0.88 24.67 12.20
CA SER A 59 -1.41 25.70 11.28
C SER A 59 -0.61 25.77 9.99
N THR A 60 0.71 25.70 10.10
CA THR A 60 1.63 25.72 8.95
C THR A 60 1.46 24.47 8.11
N LEU A 61 1.38 23.28 8.73
CA LEU A 61 1.15 22.03 8.02
C LEU A 61 -0.21 21.98 7.31
N VAL A 62 -1.26 22.53 7.90
CA VAL A 62 -2.58 22.66 7.25
C VAL A 62 -2.46 23.46 5.95
N LYS A 63 -1.72 24.59 5.97
CA LYS A 63 -1.51 25.46 4.79
C LYS A 63 -0.66 24.79 3.70
N LEU A 64 0.36 24.02 4.10
CA LEU A 64 1.28 23.33 3.20
C LEU A 64 0.73 22.01 2.65
N SER A 65 -0.38 21.51 3.22
CA SER A 65 -0.95 20.21 2.81
C SER A 65 -1.49 20.27 1.37
N GLU A 66 -0.96 19.41 0.51
CA GLU A 66 -1.36 19.29 -0.89
C GLU A 66 -2.72 18.59 -1.05
N THR A 67 -3.01 17.62 -0.20
CA THR A 67 -4.22 16.79 -0.27
C THR A 67 -5.29 17.35 0.66
N GLU A 68 -6.51 17.55 0.14
CA GLU A 68 -7.65 18.02 0.94
C GLU A 68 -7.92 17.13 2.16
N LYS A 69 -7.70 15.83 2.02
CA LYS A 69 -7.85 14.88 3.11
C LYS A 69 -6.84 15.11 4.24
N THR A 70 -5.56 15.27 3.91
CA THR A 70 -4.51 15.57 4.89
C THR A 70 -4.80 16.89 5.58
N ARG A 71 -5.20 17.90 4.81
CA ARG A 71 -5.59 19.21 5.32
C ARG A 71 -6.74 19.11 6.31
N SER A 72 -7.80 18.38 5.96
CA SER A 72 -8.97 18.17 6.84
C SER A 72 -8.60 17.49 8.15
N VAL A 73 -7.78 16.43 8.10
CA VAL A 73 -7.34 15.72 9.30
C VAL A 73 -6.47 16.61 10.19
N LEU A 74 -5.50 17.33 9.61
CA LEU A 74 -4.64 18.25 10.36
C LEU A 74 -5.42 19.42 10.96
N ALA A 75 -6.43 19.94 10.22
CA ALA A 75 -7.31 20.99 10.73
C ALA A 75 -8.16 20.52 11.89
N ASP A 76 -8.65 19.28 11.84
CA ASP A 76 -9.41 18.69 12.94
C ASP A 76 -8.55 18.49 14.19
N ILE A 77 -7.35 17.91 14.04
CA ILE A 77 -6.37 17.75 15.12
C ILE A 77 -6.03 19.11 15.72
N ARG A 78 -5.72 20.11 14.87
CA ARG A 78 -5.43 21.47 15.33
C ARG A 78 -6.59 22.05 16.14
N LYS A 79 -7.83 21.89 15.67
CA LYS A 79 -9.03 22.38 16.35
C LYS A 79 -9.16 21.78 17.76
N GLN A 80 -8.90 20.49 17.91
CA GLN A 80 -8.96 19.80 19.21
C GLN A 80 -7.84 20.28 20.15
N VAL A 81 -6.61 20.41 19.65
CA VAL A 81 -5.47 20.93 20.44
C VAL A 81 -5.76 22.38 20.88
N HIS A 82 -6.27 23.23 19.99
CA HIS A 82 -6.65 24.60 20.29
C HIS A 82 -7.78 24.68 21.35
N ALA A 83 -8.67 23.69 21.37
CA ALA A 83 -9.73 23.55 22.38
C ALA A 83 -9.21 23.01 23.74
N GLY A 84 -7.91 22.69 23.86
CA GLY A 84 -7.27 22.24 25.09
C GLY A 84 -7.13 20.70 25.23
N SER A 85 -7.48 19.92 24.20
CA SER A 85 -7.18 18.49 24.18
C SER A 85 -5.68 18.25 24.09
N SER A 86 -5.19 17.14 24.66
CA SER A 86 -3.82 16.73 24.43
C SER A 86 -3.59 16.39 22.94
N PHE A 87 -2.39 16.63 22.44
CA PHE A 87 -2.05 16.29 21.05
C PHE A 87 -2.18 14.79 20.80
N ALA A 88 -1.75 13.97 21.76
CA ALA A 88 -1.88 12.53 21.67
C ALA A 88 -3.33 12.05 21.58
N ASP A 89 -4.26 12.69 22.31
CA ASP A 89 -5.67 12.32 22.28
C ASP A 89 -6.33 12.76 20.98
N ALA A 90 -6.01 13.95 20.48
CA ALA A 90 -6.46 14.39 19.15
C ALA A 90 -6.01 13.45 18.02
N LEU A 91 -4.79 12.92 18.08
CA LEU A 91 -4.29 11.91 17.14
C LEU A 91 -5.02 10.57 17.28
N ALA A 92 -5.39 10.18 18.52
CA ALA A 92 -6.06 8.91 18.79
C ALA A 92 -7.47 8.81 18.16
N GLU A 93 -8.09 9.95 17.87
CA GLU A 93 -9.38 10.04 17.15
C GLU A 93 -9.27 9.54 15.69
N HIS A 94 -8.04 9.48 15.14
CA HIS A 94 -7.77 9.05 13.78
C HIS A 94 -6.99 7.72 13.69
N PRO A 95 -7.51 6.58 14.23
CA PRO A 95 -6.76 5.32 14.37
C PRO A 95 -6.41 4.63 13.04
N LYS A 96 -7.06 5.04 11.94
CA LYS A 96 -6.73 4.56 10.58
C LYS A 96 -5.47 5.21 10.01
N ILE A 97 -5.05 6.35 10.56
CA ILE A 97 -3.90 7.14 10.12
C ILE A 97 -2.75 6.97 11.11
N PHE A 98 -3.03 7.22 12.39
CA PHE A 98 -2.03 7.16 13.46
C PHE A 98 -2.13 5.83 14.20
N SER A 99 -1.05 5.04 14.14
CA SER A 99 -0.97 3.77 14.84
C SER A 99 -0.91 3.98 16.36
N LYS A 100 -1.25 2.94 17.13
CA LYS A 100 -1.12 2.99 18.60
C LYS A 100 0.29 3.33 19.07
N LEU A 101 1.31 2.83 18.35
CA LEU A 101 2.71 3.15 18.63
C LEU A 101 2.96 4.65 18.45
N TYR A 102 2.51 5.22 17.33
CA TYR A 102 2.63 6.65 17.04
C TYR A 102 2.02 7.49 18.18
N VAL A 103 0.76 7.24 18.51
CA VAL A 103 0.03 7.96 19.56
C VAL A 103 0.74 7.83 20.93
N ASN A 104 1.19 6.62 21.29
CA ASN A 104 1.86 6.41 22.57
C ASN A 104 3.22 7.10 22.67
N MET A 105 3.99 7.16 21.57
CA MET A 105 5.25 7.90 21.54
C MET A 105 5.01 9.41 21.73
N ILE A 106 4.01 9.96 21.04
CA ILE A 106 3.61 11.36 21.22
C ILE A 106 3.13 11.62 22.64
N ARG A 107 2.30 10.76 23.20
CA ARG A 107 1.80 10.88 24.59
C ARG A 107 2.95 10.91 25.60
N ALA A 108 3.93 10.04 25.43
CA ALA A 108 5.12 10.04 26.30
C ALA A 108 5.93 11.33 26.17
N GLY A 109 6.13 11.83 24.95
CA GLY A 109 6.83 13.07 24.69
C GLY A 109 6.11 14.31 25.22
N GLU A 110 4.78 14.35 25.07
CA GLU A 110 3.92 15.43 25.55
C GLU A 110 3.91 15.47 27.08
N ALA A 111 3.70 14.31 27.75
CA ALA A 111 3.75 14.21 29.19
C ALA A 111 5.12 14.54 29.81
N GLY A 112 6.20 14.26 29.07
CA GLY A 112 7.57 14.58 29.47
C GLY A 112 8.04 15.99 29.11
N GLY A 113 7.23 16.77 28.39
CA GLY A 113 7.64 18.10 27.89
C GLY A 113 8.73 18.07 26.81
N ILE A 114 8.96 16.90 26.18
CA ILE A 114 9.97 16.66 25.18
C ILE A 114 9.34 16.29 23.81
N LEU A 115 8.27 16.99 23.46
CA LEU A 115 7.48 16.68 22.27
C LEU A 115 8.32 16.76 20.97
N GLY A 116 9.20 17.77 20.83
CA GLY A 116 10.10 17.91 19.69
C GLY A 116 10.99 16.67 19.52
N GLU A 117 11.65 16.25 20.60
CA GLU A 117 12.49 15.05 20.57
C GLU A 117 11.68 13.77 20.24
N ALA A 118 10.48 13.64 20.80
CA ALA A 118 9.59 12.51 20.50
C ALA A 118 9.18 12.48 19.03
N LEU A 119 8.84 13.63 18.44
CA LEU A 119 8.52 13.77 17.01
C LEU A 119 9.71 13.43 16.14
N THR A 120 10.91 13.92 16.49
CA THR A 120 12.17 13.63 15.75
C THR A 120 12.49 12.14 15.77
N ARG A 121 12.41 11.49 16.94
CA ARG A 121 12.61 10.05 17.06
C ARG A 121 11.58 9.26 16.26
N LEU A 122 10.32 9.70 16.28
CA LEU A 122 9.24 9.08 15.54
C LEU A 122 9.43 9.23 14.02
N ALA A 123 9.85 10.40 13.55
CA ALA A 123 10.17 10.63 12.14
C ALA A 123 11.30 9.72 11.66
N LEU A 124 12.39 9.58 12.42
CA LEU A 124 13.49 8.67 12.13
C LEU A 124 13.04 7.20 12.10
N PHE A 125 12.20 6.79 13.05
CA PHE A 125 11.62 5.43 13.05
C PHE A 125 10.78 5.17 11.79
N MET A 126 9.97 6.13 11.39
CA MET A 126 9.14 6.01 10.17
C MET A 126 10.00 5.99 8.91
N GLU A 127 11.05 6.82 8.84
CA GLU A 127 12.02 6.84 7.74
C GLU A 127 12.67 5.46 7.56
N LYS A 128 13.20 4.90 8.64
CA LYS A 128 13.79 3.55 8.62
C LYS A 128 12.78 2.47 8.22
N SER A 129 11.55 2.59 8.67
CA SER A 129 10.48 1.65 8.31
C SER A 129 10.13 1.72 6.82
N VAL A 130 10.07 2.92 6.24
CA VAL A 130 9.82 3.14 4.81
C VAL A 130 11.01 2.65 3.98
N GLU A 131 12.25 2.97 4.39
CA GLU A 131 13.48 2.54 3.75
C GLU A 131 13.58 1.01 3.70
N LEU A 132 13.36 0.34 4.85
CA LEU A 132 13.36 -1.12 4.94
C LEU A 132 12.32 -1.74 4.00
N LYS A 133 11.10 -1.21 3.99
CA LYS A 133 10.03 -1.69 3.11
C LYS A 133 10.38 -1.53 1.63
N ASN A 134 10.99 -0.42 1.26
CA ASN A 134 11.44 -0.17 -0.11
C ASN A 134 12.58 -1.11 -0.49
N SER A 135 13.54 -1.33 0.41
CA SER A 135 14.67 -2.25 0.22
C SER A 135 14.19 -3.69 0.00
N ILE A 136 13.27 -4.17 0.84
CA ILE A 136 12.66 -5.50 0.67
C ILE A 136 11.92 -5.59 -0.67
N ARG A 137 11.13 -4.56 -1.02
CA ARG A 137 10.41 -4.54 -2.29
C ARG A 137 11.34 -4.60 -3.49
N SER A 138 12.43 -3.85 -3.46
CA SER A 138 13.45 -3.86 -4.53
C SER A 138 14.17 -5.21 -4.61
N ALA A 139 14.51 -5.81 -3.47
CA ALA A 139 15.14 -7.13 -3.43
C ALA A 139 14.22 -8.23 -3.99
N MET A 140 12.90 -8.11 -3.85
CA MET A 140 11.91 -9.09 -4.36
C MET A 140 11.71 -9.01 -5.88
N VAL A 141 12.19 -7.98 -6.56
CA VAL A 141 12.04 -7.84 -8.03
C VAL A 141 12.79 -8.95 -8.76
N TYR A 142 14.03 -9.25 -8.37
CA TYR A 142 14.83 -10.29 -9.02
C TYR A 142 14.20 -11.69 -8.88
N PRO A 143 13.83 -12.18 -7.68
CA PRO A 143 13.11 -13.46 -7.53
C PRO A 143 11.80 -13.51 -8.31
N ALA A 144 11.06 -12.40 -8.37
CA ALA A 144 9.80 -12.34 -9.12
C ALA A 144 10.03 -12.52 -10.63
N ILE A 145 11.02 -11.83 -11.21
CA ILE A 145 11.37 -11.96 -12.63
C ILE A 145 11.85 -13.38 -12.91
N LEU A 146 12.74 -13.93 -12.07
CA LEU A 146 13.27 -15.28 -12.29
C LEU A 146 12.17 -16.33 -12.22
N THR A 147 11.25 -16.20 -11.26
CA THR A 147 10.09 -17.10 -11.14
C THR A 147 9.15 -16.98 -12.34
N LEU A 148 8.93 -15.76 -12.81
CA LEU A 148 8.08 -15.53 -13.98
C LEU A 148 8.68 -16.16 -15.24
N VAL A 149 9.95 -15.88 -15.52
CA VAL A 149 10.63 -16.40 -16.73
C VAL A 149 10.82 -17.91 -16.64
N GLY A 150 11.36 -18.41 -15.54
CA GLY A 150 11.58 -19.82 -15.33
C GLY A 150 10.26 -20.62 -15.29
N GLY A 151 9.25 -20.09 -14.58
CA GLY A 151 7.92 -20.69 -14.54
C GLY A 151 7.27 -20.74 -15.93
N THR A 152 7.36 -19.67 -16.71
CA THR A 152 6.85 -19.65 -18.10
C THR A 152 7.57 -20.67 -18.96
N ALA A 153 8.89 -20.78 -18.86
CA ALA A 153 9.66 -21.76 -19.62
C ALA A 153 9.24 -23.20 -19.27
N VAL A 154 9.05 -23.51 -17.99
CA VAL A 154 8.57 -24.82 -17.52
C VAL A 154 7.16 -25.10 -18.05
N ILE A 155 6.26 -24.14 -18.01
CA ILE A 155 4.89 -24.30 -18.54
C ILE A 155 4.93 -24.56 -20.03
N VAL A 156 5.75 -23.83 -20.81
CA VAL A 156 5.91 -24.06 -22.25
C VAL A 156 6.46 -25.46 -22.52
N LEU A 157 7.48 -25.90 -21.80
CA LEU A 157 8.03 -27.26 -21.94
C LEU A 157 6.97 -28.33 -21.66
N ILE A 158 6.24 -28.22 -20.58
CA ILE A 158 5.21 -29.20 -20.18
C ILE A 158 4.06 -29.20 -21.19
N THR A 159 3.64 -28.03 -21.68
CA THR A 159 2.42 -27.88 -22.50
C THR A 159 2.70 -28.19 -23.98
N PHE A 160 3.86 -27.86 -24.51
CA PHE A 160 4.16 -28.00 -25.94
C PHE A 160 5.18 -29.10 -26.25
N VAL A 161 6.27 -29.17 -25.50
CA VAL A 161 7.37 -30.06 -25.84
C VAL A 161 7.08 -31.51 -25.42
N ILE A 162 6.61 -31.73 -24.22
CA ILE A 162 6.34 -33.08 -23.70
C ILE A 162 5.28 -33.83 -24.53
N PRO A 163 4.15 -33.24 -24.95
CA PRO A 163 3.18 -33.92 -25.81
C PRO A 163 3.73 -34.31 -27.19
N GLN A 164 4.68 -33.55 -27.75
CA GLN A 164 5.32 -33.91 -29.01
C GLN A 164 6.18 -35.18 -28.87
N PHE A 165 6.93 -35.28 -27.79
CA PHE A 165 7.70 -36.51 -27.50
C PHE A 165 6.78 -37.71 -27.26
N SER A 166 5.64 -37.55 -26.60
CA SER A 166 4.69 -38.64 -26.38
C SER A 166 4.21 -39.26 -27.69
N LYS A 167 3.89 -38.44 -28.70
CA LYS A 167 3.47 -38.90 -30.02
C LYS A 167 4.55 -39.71 -30.72
N LEU A 168 5.82 -39.30 -30.62
CA LEU A 168 6.94 -40.06 -31.18
C LEU A 168 7.13 -41.43 -30.52
N PHE A 169 6.95 -41.54 -29.20
CA PHE A 169 7.01 -42.82 -28.50
C PHE A 169 5.83 -43.75 -28.86
N GLU A 170 4.64 -43.18 -29.06
CA GLU A 170 3.47 -43.93 -29.53
C GLU A 170 3.68 -44.47 -30.94
N GLU A 171 4.23 -43.67 -31.85
CA GLU A 171 4.57 -44.10 -33.23
C GLU A 171 5.66 -45.20 -33.28
N MET A 172 6.59 -45.20 -32.33
CA MET A 172 7.64 -46.22 -32.21
C MET A 172 7.15 -47.48 -31.47
N GLY A 173 5.91 -47.52 -31.00
CA GLY A 173 5.36 -48.66 -30.23
C GLY A 173 6.04 -48.89 -28.85
N ALA A 174 6.77 -47.91 -28.35
CA ALA A 174 7.51 -48.00 -27.10
C ALA A 174 6.64 -47.52 -25.92
N ALA A 175 6.70 -48.23 -24.81
CA ALA A 175 6.04 -47.81 -23.58
C ALA A 175 6.71 -46.54 -23.01
N LEU A 176 5.91 -45.53 -22.70
CA LEU A 176 6.37 -44.27 -22.09
C LEU A 176 6.95 -44.55 -20.68
N PRO A 177 8.12 -43.98 -20.36
CA PRO A 177 8.67 -44.02 -18.99
C PRO A 177 7.70 -43.38 -17.98
N LEU A 178 7.62 -43.91 -16.76
CA LEU A 178 6.75 -43.41 -15.68
C LEU A 178 6.88 -41.89 -15.42
N PRO A 179 8.08 -41.30 -15.38
CA PRO A 179 8.21 -39.81 -15.21
C PRO A 179 7.51 -39.03 -16.31
N THR A 180 7.59 -39.50 -17.56
CA THR A 180 6.95 -38.85 -18.73
C THR A 180 5.42 -38.96 -18.65
N GLN A 181 4.88 -40.08 -18.18
CA GLN A 181 3.44 -40.26 -17.98
C GLN A 181 2.92 -39.30 -16.92
N ILE A 182 3.64 -39.08 -15.82
CA ILE A 182 3.27 -38.11 -14.76
C ILE A 182 3.28 -36.70 -15.33
N MET A 183 4.31 -36.33 -16.11
CA MET A 183 4.40 -35.00 -16.73
C MET A 183 3.31 -34.76 -17.76
N LEU A 184 2.92 -35.79 -18.53
CA LEU A 184 1.78 -35.68 -19.45
C LEU A 184 0.47 -35.47 -18.71
N GLY A 185 0.24 -36.21 -17.62
CA GLY A 185 -0.91 -35.98 -16.76
C GLY A 185 -0.99 -34.55 -16.22
N LEU A 186 0.17 -34.01 -15.81
CA LEU A 186 0.27 -32.61 -15.39
C LEU A 186 -0.02 -31.62 -16.55
N SER A 187 0.48 -31.93 -17.76
CA SER A 187 0.23 -31.14 -18.96
C SER A 187 -1.26 -31.05 -19.27
N TYR A 188 -1.97 -32.17 -19.29
CA TYR A 188 -3.41 -32.20 -19.53
C TYR A 188 -4.19 -31.45 -18.44
N LEU A 189 -3.80 -31.59 -17.17
CA LEU A 189 -4.40 -30.80 -16.08
C LEU A 189 -4.22 -29.28 -16.30
N ILE A 190 -3.06 -28.84 -16.75
CA ILE A 190 -2.81 -27.41 -17.00
C ILE A 190 -3.59 -26.93 -18.23
N ILE A 191 -3.64 -27.73 -19.31
CA ILE A 191 -4.32 -27.35 -20.56
C ILE A 191 -5.84 -27.33 -20.39
N ASP A 192 -6.41 -28.35 -19.75
CA ASP A 192 -7.86 -28.51 -19.66
C ASP A 192 -8.47 -27.70 -18.51
N TYR A 193 -7.72 -27.51 -17.40
CA TYR A 193 -8.22 -26.90 -16.18
C TYR A 193 -7.56 -25.57 -15.82
N TRP A 194 -6.86 -24.90 -16.77
CA TRP A 194 -6.22 -23.62 -16.50
C TRP A 194 -7.17 -22.54 -15.91
N PRO A 195 -8.46 -22.42 -16.33
CA PRO A 195 -9.35 -21.43 -15.73
C PRO A 195 -9.71 -21.82 -14.28
N ALA A 196 -9.90 -23.12 -14.02
CA ALA A 196 -10.18 -23.62 -12.67
C ALA A 196 -8.95 -23.45 -11.74
N LEU A 197 -7.73 -23.64 -12.26
CA LEU A 197 -6.49 -23.40 -11.52
C LEU A 197 -6.33 -21.91 -11.16
N ILE A 198 -6.62 -20.99 -12.07
CA ILE A 198 -6.59 -19.55 -11.79
C ILE A 198 -7.66 -19.16 -10.77
N LEU A 199 -8.91 -19.66 -10.93
CA LEU A 199 -9.99 -19.42 -9.99
C LEU A 199 -9.69 -20.02 -8.60
N GLY A 200 -9.14 -21.23 -8.56
CA GLY A 200 -8.71 -21.89 -7.31
C GLY A 200 -7.61 -21.09 -6.60
N PHE A 201 -6.62 -20.62 -7.35
CA PHE A 201 -5.53 -19.79 -6.80
C PHE A 201 -6.02 -18.43 -6.32
N ALA A 202 -6.88 -17.77 -7.10
CA ALA A 202 -7.52 -16.52 -6.70
C ALA A 202 -8.42 -16.70 -5.46
N GLY A 203 -9.21 -17.80 -5.43
CA GLY A 203 -10.03 -18.17 -4.29
C GLY A 203 -9.18 -18.47 -3.04
N PHE A 204 -8.06 -19.17 -3.19
CA PHE A 204 -7.12 -19.42 -2.11
C PHE A 204 -6.52 -18.14 -1.55
N ILE A 205 -6.07 -17.22 -2.42
CA ILE A 205 -5.56 -15.90 -1.99
C ILE A 205 -6.65 -15.10 -1.29
N ALA A 206 -7.88 -15.11 -1.80
CA ALA A 206 -9.00 -14.41 -1.18
C ALA A 206 -9.34 -14.99 0.20
N ALA A 207 -9.45 -16.31 0.30
CA ALA A 207 -9.71 -17.02 1.56
C ALA A 207 -8.59 -16.80 2.59
N PHE A 208 -7.33 -16.83 2.14
CA PHE A 208 -6.17 -16.56 2.97
C PHE A 208 -6.16 -15.12 3.49
N ASN A 209 -6.47 -14.14 2.63
CA ASN A 209 -6.60 -12.74 3.04
C ASN A 209 -7.77 -12.51 4.01
N LEU A 210 -8.89 -13.20 3.81
CA LEU A 210 -10.03 -13.16 4.74
C LEU A 210 -9.66 -13.79 6.08
N TYR A 211 -8.96 -14.92 6.07
CA TYR A 211 -8.46 -15.57 7.28
C TYR A 211 -7.50 -14.67 8.07
N LEU A 212 -6.56 -14.00 7.39
CA LEU A 212 -5.64 -13.05 8.02
C LEU A 212 -6.32 -11.77 8.55
N ARG A 213 -7.50 -11.41 8.03
CA ARG A 213 -8.30 -10.30 8.54
C ARG A 213 -9.07 -10.66 9.82
N THR A 214 -9.22 -11.94 10.13
CA THR A 214 -9.88 -12.41 11.34
C THR A 214 -8.90 -12.32 12.53
N ASN A 215 -9.36 -11.77 13.67
CA ASN A 215 -8.52 -11.59 14.87
C ASN A 215 -7.80 -12.88 15.31
N ASN A 216 -8.46 -14.03 15.22
CA ASN A 216 -7.88 -15.33 15.58
C ASN A 216 -6.87 -15.84 14.53
N GLY A 217 -7.07 -15.54 13.25
CA GLY A 217 -6.15 -15.89 12.18
C GLY A 217 -4.83 -15.13 12.28
N ARG A 218 -4.93 -13.83 12.58
CA ARG A 218 -3.77 -12.96 12.73
C ARG A 218 -2.89 -13.36 13.92
N LEU A 219 -3.49 -13.66 15.07
CA LEU A 219 -2.76 -14.11 16.26
C LEU A 219 -2.02 -15.44 16.04
N LYS A 220 -2.64 -16.41 15.34
CA LYS A 220 -1.99 -17.69 15.03
C LYS A 220 -0.87 -17.55 14.01
N TRP A 221 -1.06 -16.69 13.00
CA TRP A 221 -0.05 -16.44 11.98
C TRP A 221 1.16 -15.70 12.55
N ASP A 222 0.94 -14.65 13.35
CA ASP A 222 2.01 -13.92 14.04
C ASP A 222 2.77 -14.84 15.02
N GLY A 223 2.05 -15.71 15.74
CA GLY A 223 2.67 -16.72 16.63
C GLY A 223 3.47 -17.81 15.88
N MET A 224 3.12 -18.12 14.62
CA MET A 224 3.86 -19.08 13.81
C MET A 224 5.11 -18.42 13.20
N LEU A 225 5.03 -17.17 12.79
CA LEU A 225 6.17 -16.37 12.30
C LEU A 225 7.24 -16.21 13.40
N LEU A 226 6.84 -15.97 14.65
CA LEU A 226 7.75 -15.86 15.79
C LEU A 226 8.47 -17.17 16.16
N LYS A 227 7.96 -18.33 15.70
CA LYS A 227 8.59 -19.64 15.92
C LYS A 227 9.59 -20.03 14.82
N LEU A 228 9.62 -19.30 13.71
CA LEU A 228 10.62 -19.51 12.67
C LEU A 228 11.96 -18.88 13.11
N PRO A 229 13.08 -19.63 13.13
CA PRO A 229 14.38 -19.17 13.62
C PRO A 229 15.07 -18.17 12.68
N LEU A 230 14.31 -17.37 11.94
CA LEU A 230 14.80 -16.36 10.99
C LEU A 230 14.66 -14.92 11.52
N PHE A 231 14.15 -14.75 12.75
CA PHE A 231 14.10 -13.45 13.46
C PHE A 231 14.65 -13.60 14.86
#